data_a26f1474314215bcf0c9fce7b763f14f
#
_entry.id   a26f1474314215bcf0c9fce7b763f14f
#
_cell.length_a   1.000
_cell.length_b   1.000
_cell.length_c   1.000
_cell.angle_alpha   90.00
_cell.angle_beta   90.00
_cell.angle_gamma   90.00
#
_symmetry.space_group_name_H-M   'P 1'
#
loop_
_entity.id
_entity.type
_entity.pdbx_description
1 polymer ?
#
loop_
_entity_poly.entity_id
_entity_poly.type
_entity_poly.pdbx_seq_one_letter_code
_entity_poly.pdbx_strand_id
1 'polypeptide(L)'
;MENKDKILEIRDLDISFTTDGGTVKAVRGVDLDLYRGETVAIVGESGSGKSVTTKAVMGILAGNGKINNGSIRFKTYNLTPEHLKESLENNGIVDESTLAPEEIQEIDITNSSNKFIQSEIRGRRIAMVFQDPMTSLDPTMTIGKQVMEAMRFHYKMSKKDAEKRALELLELVGITDAPKRMKNYPHQLSGGMRQRIVIAIALSCDPEILICDEPTTALDVTIQAKILELIAEIQKKKNLSVIYITHDLGVVAKVADYVNVMYAGRIIETGTVNDIFYDPRHPYTWGLLASMPDIDSLGNELYTIPGTPPNLLYDIEGDAFAPRNRFALKIDEKVAPPMFKISDTHYAATWLAALKAPKVKMPEDLHKRTQRMKKEAGLK
;
A
#
# COMPACT_ATOMS: atom_id res chain seq x y z
N MET A 1 22.58 -5.57 -3.97
CA MET A 1 21.56 -4.59 -3.51
C MET A 1 22.27 -3.66 -2.57
N GLU A 2 22.29 -2.36 -2.87
CA GLU A 2 22.71 -1.35 -1.91
C GLU A 2 21.93 -1.55 -0.62
N ASN A 3 22.56 -1.26 0.50
CA ASN A 3 22.01 -1.44 1.85
C ASN A 3 20.85 -0.46 2.06
N LYS A 4 19.68 -0.74 1.43
CA LYS A 4 18.50 0.10 1.58
C LYS A 4 17.97 -0.03 3.01
N ASP A 5 17.73 1.08 3.66
CA ASP A 5 17.17 1.13 5.01
C ASP A 5 15.71 0.65 5.03
N LYS A 6 15.45 -0.46 5.73
CA LYS A 6 14.11 -1.02 5.89
C LYS A 6 13.38 -0.25 6.98
N ILE A 7 12.33 0.48 6.60
CA ILE A 7 11.52 1.28 7.52
C ILE A 7 10.37 0.48 8.16
N LEU A 8 9.79 -0.49 7.43
CA LEU A 8 8.72 -1.36 7.94
C LEU A 8 9.00 -2.80 7.55
N GLU A 9 8.86 -3.68 8.52
CA GLU A 9 8.99 -5.12 8.35
C GLU A 9 7.77 -5.83 8.92
N ILE A 10 7.09 -6.61 8.09
CA ILE A 10 5.99 -7.50 8.49
C ILE A 10 6.46 -8.93 8.27
N ARG A 11 6.28 -9.81 9.27
CA ARG A 11 6.65 -11.22 9.21
C ARG A 11 5.56 -12.11 9.75
N ASP A 12 5.22 -13.13 8.96
CA ASP A 12 4.27 -14.22 9.28
C ASP A 12 2.96 -13.68 9.90
N LEU A 13 2.42 -12.61 9.34
CA LEU A 13 1.28 -11.91 9.91
C LEU A 13 -0.02 -12.68 9.63
N ASP A 14 -0.67 -13.11 10.72
CA ASP A 14 -1.98 -13.75 10.72
C ASP A 14 -3.02 -12.87 11.41
N ILE A 15 -4.14 -12.57 10.71
CA ILE A 15 -5.25 -11.79 11.26
C ILE A 15 -6.56 -12.49 11.01
N SER A 16 -7.37 -12.60 12.06
CA SER A 16 -8.73 -13.13 11.97
C SER A 16 -9.77 -12.19 12.57
N PHE A 17 -11.01 -12.37 12.13
CA PHE A 17 -12.18 -11.67 12.64
C PHE A 17 -13.22 -12.67 13.13
N THR A 18 -13.70 -12.48 14.35
CA THR A 18 -14.82 -13.26 14.88
C THR A 18 -16.13 -12.65 14.38
N THR A 19 -16.96 -13.48 13.72
CA THR A 19 -18.29 -13.11 13.22
C THR A 19 -19.33 -14.10 13.73
N ASP A 20 -20.62 -13.81 13.56
CA ASP A 20 -21.70 -14.73 13.92
C ASP A 20 -21.62 -16.06 13.15
N GLY A 21 -21.07 -16.05 11.94
CA GLY A 21 -20.86 -17.24 11.10
C GLY A 21 -19.58 -18.03 11.40
N GLY A 22 -18.70 -17.54 12.31
CA GLY A 22 -17.42 -18.18 12.62
C GLY A 22 -16.23 -17.24 12.51
N THR A 23 -15.03 -17.78 12.44
CA THR A 23 -13.78 -17.03 12.38
C THR A 23 -13.28 -16.90 10.95
N VAL A 24 -13.24 -15.68 10.42
CA VAL A 24 -12.72 -15.36 9.09
C VAL A 24 -11.20 -15.13 9.18
N LYS A 25 -10.39 -15.94 8.51
CA LYS A 25 -8.91 -15.81 8.45
C LYS A 25 -8.52 -14.83 7.34
N ALA A 26 -8.61 -13.53 7.62
CA ALA A 26 -8.49 -12.47 6.61
C ALA A 26 -7.05 -12.26 6.09
N VAL A 27 -6.03 -12.53 6.93
CA VAL A 27 -4.61 -12.48 6.58
C VAL A 27 -3.96 -13.76 7.11
N ARG A 28 -3.10 -14.39 6.30
CA ARG A 28 -2.60 -15.75 6.54
C ARG A 28 -1.12 -15.86 6.17
N GLY A 29 -0.21 -15.56 7.12
CA GLY A 29 1.23 -15.64 6.93
C GLY A 29 1.74 -14.62 5.90
N VAL A 30 1.47 -13.34 6.11
CA VAL A 30 1.93 -12.27 5.21
C VAL A 30 3.29 -11.76 5.65
N ASP A 31 4.24 -11.77 4.70
CA ASP A 31 5.53 -11.10 4.79
C ASP A 31 5.56 -9.89 3.85
N LEU A 32 6.00 -8.73 4.35
CA LEU A 32 6.15 -7.52 3.56
C LEU A 32 7.28 -6.67 4.10
N ASP A 33 8.11 -6.17 3.19
CA ASP A 33 9.14 -5.17 3.47
C ASP A 33 8.81 -3.85 2.78
N LEU A 34 9.05 -2.73 3.47
CA LEU A 34 9.05 -1.40 2.92
C LEU A 34 10.38 -0.74 3.24
N TYR A 35 11.05 -0.23 2.23
CA TYR A 35 12.29 0.52 2.39
C TYR A 35 12.04 2.01 2.37
N ARG A 36 12.93 2.78 3.01
CA ARG A 36 12.78 4.23 3.11
C ARG A 36 12.80 4.88 1.72
N GLY A 37 11.84 5.79 1.50
CA GLY A 37 11.66 6.46 0.21
C GLY A 37 11.13 5.59 -0.92
N GLU A 38 10.74 4.32 -0.66
CA GLU A 38 10.18 3.39 -1.65
C GLU A 38 8.65 3.45 -1.66
N THR A 39 8.07 3.19 -2.83
CA THR A 39 6.64 2.93 -2.98
C THR A 39 6.39 1.45 -3.21
N VAL A 40 5.75 0.79 -2.25
CA VAL A 40 5.31 -0.61 -2.36
C VAL A 40 3.81 -0.66 -2.67
N ALA A 41 3.43 -1.34 -3.74
CA ALA A 41 2.03 -1.60 -4.04
C ALA A 41 1.56 -2.95 -3.49
N ILE A 42 0.34 -3.00 -2.97
CA ILE A 42 -0.38 -4.24 -2.64
C ILE A 42 -1.60 -4.32 -3.55
N VAL A 43 -1.62 -5.33 -4.42
CA VAL A 43 -2.69 -5.50 -5.42
C VAL A 43 -3.43 -6.82 -5.25
N GLY A 44 -4.66 -6.88 -5.72
CA GLY A 44 -5.49 -8.09 -5.69
C GLY A 44 -6.98 -7.77 -5.67
N GLU A 45 -7.82 -8.79 -5.81
CA GLU A 45 -9.29 -8.64 -5.75
C GLU A 45 -9.78 -8.11 -4.41
N SER A 46 -11.01 -7.59 -4.37
CA SER A 46 -11.68 -7.19 -3.13
C SER A 46 -11.74 -8.38 -2.15
N GLY A 47 -11.54 -8.12 -0.86
CA GLY A 47 -11.53 -9.18 0.16
C GLY A 47 -10.24 -10.01 0.23
N SER A 48 -9.20 -9.72 -0.55
CA SER A 48 -7.93 -10.47 -0.48
C SER A 48 -7.08 -10.20 0.78
N GLY A 49 -7.46 -9.23 1.63
CA GLY A 49 -6.76 -8.92 2.89
C GLY A 49 -5.92 -7.64 2.88
N LYS A 50 -5.78 -6.94 1.74
CA LYS A 50 -4.93 -5.74 1.56
C LYS A 50 -5.12 -4.68 2.65
N SER A 51 -6.33 -4.13 2.74
CA SER A 51 -6.65 -3.08 3.72
C SER A 51 -6.58 -3.58 5.17
N VAL A 52 -6.81 -4.87 5.40
CA VAL A 52 -6.69 -5.48 6.74
C VAL A 52 -5.23 -5.46 7.20
N THR A 53 -4.31 -5.84 6.32
CA THR A 53 -2.86 -5.81 6.59
C THR A 53 -2.40 -4.41 6.99
N THR A 54 -2.77 -3.38 6.23
CA THR A 54 -2.35 -2.00 6.53
C THR A 54 -3.07 -1.39 7.73
N LYS A 55 -4.34 -1.77 7.98
CA LYS A 55 -5.04 -1.39 9.22
C LYS A 55 -4.37 -1.98 10.46
N ALA A 56 -3.77 -3.17 10.37
CA ALA A 56 -2.97 -3.73 11.45
C ALA A 56 -1.71 -2.88 11.73
N VAL A 57 -1.02 -2.40 10.69
CA VAL A 57 0.11 -1.47 10.83
C VAL A 57 -0.30 -0.19 11.56
N MET A 58 -1.51 0.33 11.29
CA MET A 58 -2.06 1.51 11.96
C MET A 58 -2.64 1.22 13.35
N GLY A 59 -2.75 -0.05 13.77
CA GLY A 59 -3.42 -0.44 15.01
C GLY A 59 -4.91 -0.05 15.04
N ILE A 60 -5.62 -0.13 13.88
CA ILE A 60 -7.05 0.21 13.73
C ILE A 60 -7.88 -0.96 13.24
N LEU A 61 -7.53 -2.18 13.62
CA LEU A 61 -8.40 -3.32 13.39
C LEU A 61 -9.75 -3.10 14.07
N ALA A 62 -10.82 -3.60 13.44
CA ALA A 62 -12.14 -3.60 14.06
C ALA A 62 -12.12 -4.38 15.39
N GLY A 63 -13.01 -4.06 16.31
CA GLY A 63 -13.00 -4.63 17.67
C GLY A 63 -13.15 -6.16 17.75
N ASN A 64 -13.68 -6.78 16.69
CA ASN A 64 -13.75 -8.24 16.54
C ASN A 64 -12.54 -8.85 15.79
N GLY A 65 -11.56 -8.02 15.40
CA GLY A 65 -10.32 -8.42 14.72
C GLY A 65 -9.17 -8.66 15.69
N LYS A 66 -8.35 -9.66 15.42
CA LYS A 66 -7.20 -10.04 16.25
C LYS A 66 -6.02 -10.42 15.37
N ILE A 67 -4.83 -9.95 15.75
CA ILE A 67 -3.55 -10.50 15.25
C ILE A 67 -3.30 -11.79 16.04
N ASN A 68 -3.23 -12.92 15.34
CA ASN A 68 -3.03 -14.23 15.97
C ASN A 68 -1.56 -14.63 16.02
N ASN A 69 -0.79 -14.22 15.01
CA ASN A 69 0.63 -14.51 14.88
C ASN A 69 1.34 -13.42 14.09
N GLY A 70 2.66 -13.42 14.13
CA GLY A 70 3.52 -12.56 13.36
C GLY A 70 3.93 -11.28 14.09
N SER A 71 4.72 -10.48 13.41
CA SER A 71 5.24 -9.21 13.93
C SER A 71 5.16 -8.10 12.90
N ILE A 72 4.98 -6.87 13.38
CA ILE A 72 5.03 -5.64 12.61
C ILE A 72 6.06 -4.73 13.28
N ARG A 73 7.24 -4.60 12.65
CA ARG A 73 8.35 -3.78 13.16
C ARG A 73 8.47 -2.52 12.35
N PHE A 74 8.52 -1.41 13.03
CA PHE A 74 8.70 -0.08 12.44
C PHE A 74 9.99 0.54 12.97
N LYS A 75 10.88 0.90 12.04
CA LYS A 75 12.15 1.55 12.35
C LYS A 75 12.05 3.05 12.10
N THR A 76 12.40 3.84 13.10
CA THR A 76 12.34 5.30 13.05
C THR A 76 13.53 5.91 13.75
N TYR A 77 13.72 7.23 13.60
CA TYR A 77 14.83 7.97 14.19
C TYR A 77 14.35 9.06 15.13
N ASN A 78 15.03 9.20 16.28
CA ASN A 78 14.92 10.32 17.19
C ASN A 78 16.20 11.17 17.06
N LEU A 79 16.31 11.88 15.94
CA LEU A 79 17.51 12.62 15.57
C LEU A 79 17.80 13.75 16.54
N THR A 80 19.08 13.94 16.87
CA THR A 80 19.59 15.17 17.50
C THR A 80 19.32 16.38 16.62
N PRO A 81 19.34 17.62 17.16
CA PRO A 81 19.16 18.82 16.34
C PRO A 81 20.18 18.94 15.20
N GLU A 82 21.38 18.41 15.38
CA GLU A 82 22.44 18.41 14.37
C GLU A 82 22.13 17.44 13.23
N HIS A 83 21.84 16.18 13.54
CA HIS A 83 21.46 15.17 12.54
C HIS A 83 20.11 15.49 11.88
N LEU A 84 19.17 16.10 12.61
CA LEU A 84 17.93 16.59 12.01
C LEU A 84 18.19 17.67 10.95
N LYS A 85 19.09 18.60 11.22
CA LYS A 85 19.46 19.64 10.26
C LYS A 85 20.12 19.04 9.02
N GLU A 86 21.05 18.13 9.20
CA GLU A 86 21.71 17.39 8.12
C GLU A 86 20.71 16.59 7.27
N SER A 87 19.79 15.88 7.90
CA SER A 87 18.71 15.17 7.21
C SER A 87 17.83 16.11 6.39
N LEU A 88 17.48 17.30 6.92
CA LEU A 88 16.69 18.29 6.19
C LEU A 88 17.44 18.85 4.97
N GLU A 89 18.74 19.06 5.06
CA GLU A 89 19.60 19.48 3.96
C GLU A 89 19.72 18.37 2.89
N ASN A 90 19.62 17.09 3.29
CA ASN A 90 19.68 15.89 2.45
C ASN A 90 18.30 15.34 2.03
N ASN A 91 17.27 16.17 1.92
CA ASN A 91 15.91 15.76 1.53
C ASN A 91 15.30 14.64 2.39
N GLY A 92 15.61 14.60 3.68
CA GLY A 92 15.11 13.59 4.60
C GLY A 92 15.89 12.28 4.60
N ILE A 93 17.00 12.20 3.88
CA ILE A 93 17.89 11.03 3.91
C ILE A 93 18.75 11.11 5.17
N VAL A 94 18.77 10.01 5.92
CA VAL A 94 19.55 9.86 7.15
C VAL A 94 20.65 8.82 6.90
N ASP A 95 21.89 9.18 7.18
CA ASP A 95 23.00 8.22 7.18
C ASP A 95 23.06 7.53 8.55
N GLU A 96 22.58 6.29 8.62
CA GLU A 96 22.59 5.51 9.87
C GLU A 96 23.98 5.30 10.46
N SER A 97 25.01 5.32 9.64
CA SER A 97 26.39 5.08 10.11
C SER A 97 26.90 6.20 10.99
N THR A 98 26.28 7.38 10.92
CA THR A 98 26.63 8.58 11.74
C THR A 98 25.79 8.66 13.02
N LEU A 99 24.71 7.88 13.15
CA LEU A 99 23.77 7.96 14.27
C LEU A 99 24.30 7.22 15.50
N ALA A 100 24.01 7.79 16.67
CA ALA A 100 24.17 7.09 17.92
C ALA A 100 23.07 5.99 18.06
N PRO A 101 23.34 4.86 18.72
CA PRO A 101 22.36 3.78 18.89
C PRO A 101 21.02 4.22 19.50
N GLU A 102 21.03 5.23 20.38
CA GLU A 102 19.84 5.81 21.02
C GLU A 102 18.97 6.66 20.07
N GLU A 103 19.51 7.06 18.92
CA GLU A 103 18.76 7.77 17.89
C GLU A 103 18.00 6.81 16.98
N ILE A 104 18.38 5.53 16.96
CA ILE A 104 17.69 4.48 16.17
C ILE A 104 16.66 3.80 17.06
N GLN A 105 15.39 3.82 16.65
CA GLN A 105 14.31 3.22 17.41
C GLN A 105 13.59 2.17 16.57
N GLU A 106 13.57 0.92 17.03
CA GLU A 106 12.71 -0.14 16.51
C GLU A 106 11.48 -0.30 17.40
N ILE A 107 10.30 -0.20 16.80
CA ILE A 107 9.01 -0.30 17.48
C ILE A 107 8.28 -1.54 16.99
N ASP A 108 8.01 -2.47 17.90
CA ASP A 108 7.08 -3.57 17.62
C ASP A 108 5.64 -3.11 17.81
N ILE A 109 4.98 -2.81 16.69
CA ILE A 109 3.58 -2.34 16.67
C ILE A 109 2.65 -3.43 17.20
N THR A 110 2.94 -4.71 16.94
CA THR A 110 2.10 -5.85 17.34
C THR A 110 1.96 -5.95 18.86
N ASN A 111 3.05 -5.67 19.58
CA ASN A 111 3.11 -5.75 21.05
C ASN A 111 2.95 -4.39 21.74
N SER A 112 2.77 -3.31 20.99
CA SER A 112 2.60 -1.97 21.55
C SER A 112 1.19 -1.73 22.08
N SER A 113 1.06 -0.94 23.14
CA SER A 113 -0.26 -0.56 23.65
C SER A 113 -1.00 0.38 22.66
N ASN A 114 -2.34 0.27 22.62
CA ASN A 114 -3.16 1.17 21.80
C ASN A 114 -2.90 2.65 22.08
N LYS A 115 -2.63 3.01 23.35
CA LYS A 115 -2.32 4.39 23.76
C LYS A 115 -1.01 4.86 23.12
N PHE A 116 0.02 4.02 23.13
CA PHE A 116 1.30 4.33 22.49
C PHE A 116 1.15 4.47 20.97
N ILE A 117 0.46 3.52 20.31
CA ILE A 117 0.22 3.58 18.87
C ILE A 117 -0.54 4.88 18.52
N GLN A 118 -1.54 5.27 19.29
CA GLN A 118 -2.32 6.48 19.05
C GLN A 118 -1.52 7.76 19.23
N SER A 119 -0.62 7.85 20.23
CA SER A 119 0.14 9.06 20.51
C SER A 119 1.40 9.19 19.68
N GLU A 120 2.09 8.08 19.39
CA GLU A 120 3.43 8.11 18.81
C GLU A 120 3.50 7.65 17.35
N ILE A 121 2.57 6.82 16.91
CA ILE A 121 2.63 6.20 15.57
C ILE A 121 1.55 6.79 14.67
N ARG A 122 0.28 6.63 15.04
CA ARG A 122 -0.87 6.95 14.20
C ARG A 122 -1.00 8.45 13.95
N GLY A 123 -0.97 8.86 12.67
CA GLY A 123 -1.08 10.25 12.25
C GLY A 123 0.18 11.09 12.51
N ARG A 124 1.13 10.59 13.31
CA ARG A 124 2.40 11.26 13.59
C ARG A 124 3.52 10.75 12.70
N ARG A 125 3.76 9.44 12.70
CA ARG A 125 4.84 8.79 11.94
C ARG A 125 4.32 7.96 10.77
N ILE A 126 3.16 7.34 10.93
CA ILE A 126 2.46 6.59 9.90
C ILE A 126 1.07 7.21 9.74
N ALA A 127 0.78 7.68 8.54
CA ALA A 127 -0.52 8.26 8.18
C ALA A 127 -1.21 7.43 7.12
N MET A 128 -2.55 7.56 7.03
CA MET A 128 -3.36 6.80 6.08
C MET A 128 -4.37 7.70 5.38
N VAL A 129 -4.44 7.56 4.07
CA VAL A 129 -5.51 8.09 3.20
C VAL A 129 -6.47 6.95 2.92
N PHE A 130 -7.72 7.08 3.37
CA PHE A 130 -8.75 6.06 3.19
C PHE A 130 -9.43 6.18 1.83
N GLN A 131 -10.09 5.11 1.42
CA GLN A 131 -10.74 4.94 0.13
C GLN A 131 -11.77 6.02 -0.20
N ASP A 132 -12.58 6.44 0.78
CA ASP A 132 -13.66 7.41 0.58
C ASP A 132 -13.39 8.73 1.32
N PRO A 133 -13.14 9.83 0.58
CA PRO A 133 -12.94 11.14 1.19
C PRO A 133 -14.21 11.70 1.83
N MET A 134 -15.40 11.17 1.48
CA MET A 134 -16.68 11.63 2.05
C MET A 134 -16.84 11.17 3.50
N THR A 135 -16.36 9.99 3.82
CA THR A 135 -16.40 9.43 5.18
C THR A 135 -15.20 9.83 6.02
N SER A 136 -14.12 10.32 5.37
CA SER A 136 -12.88 10.72 6.03
C SER A 136 -12.92 12.14 6.60
N LEU A 137 -13.83 13.01 6.12
CA LEU A 137 -13.96 14.38 6.57
C LEU A 137 -15.23 14.55 7.44
N ASP A 138 -15.10 15.18 8.60
CA ASP A 138 -16.24 15.55 9.45
C ASP A 138 -17.07 16.65 8.77
N PRO A 139 -18.33 16.40 8.40
CA PRO A 139 -19.18 17.38 7.70
C PRO A 139 -19.54 18.58 8.55
N THR A 140 -19.39 18.50 9.88
CA THR A 140 -19.74 19.55 10.85
C THR A 140 -18.57 20.47 11.20
N MET A 141 -17.35 20.10 10.77
CA MET A 141 -16.13 20.87 11.03
C MET A 141 -15.63 21.56 9.76
N THR A 142 -15.08 22.77 9.92
CA THR A 142 -14.40 23.45 8.80
C THR A 142 -13.09 22.75 8.45
N ILE A 143 -12.69 22.86 7.19
CA ILE A 143 -11.46 22.27 6.64
C ILE A 143 -10.22 22.67 7.47
N GLY A 144 -10.07 23.96 7.77
CA GLY A 144 -8.93 24.44 8.55
C GLY A 144 -8.84 23.81 9.93
N LYS A 145 -9.96 23.59 10.61
CA LYS A 145 -9.96 22.88 11.91
C LYS A 145 -9.46 21.45 11.77
N GLN A 146 -9.93 20.72 10.76
CA GLN A 146 -9.56 19.32 10.50
C GLN A 146 -8.07 19.18 10.14
N VAL A 147 -7.55 20.06 9.26
CA VAL A 147 -6.11 20.04 8.89
C VAL A 147 -5.21 20.36 10.08
N MET A 148 -5.64 21.27 10.98
CA MET A 148 -4.85 21.64 12.17
C MET A 148 -4.94 20.62 13.31
N GLU A 149 -5.91 19.72 13.32
CA GLU A 149 -6.23 18.87 14.46
C GLU A 149 -5.05 17.99 14.88
N ALA A 150 -4.48 17.23 13.95
CA ALA A 150 -3.35 16.33 14.23
C ALA A 150 -2.13 17.08 14.76
N MET A 151 -1.77 18.21 14.16
CA MET A 151 -0.64 19.04 14.60
C MET A 151 -0.83 19.57 16.04
N ARG A 152 -2.03 19.98 16.36
CA ARG A 152 -2.37 20.43 17.72
C ARG A 152 -2.42 19.30 18.73
N PHE A 153 -2.84 18.11 18.31
CA PHE A 153 -2.88 16.93 19.17
C PHE A 153 -1.47 16.40 19.47
N HIS A 154 -0.67 16.13 18.44
CA HIS A 154 0.64 15.47 18.58
C HIS A 154 1.74 16.45 19.04
N TYR A 155 1.79 17.65 18.47
CA TYR A 155 2.89 18.60 18.72
C TYR A 155 2.52 19.74 19.68
N LYS A 156 1.26 19.76 20.18
CA LYS A 156 0.75 20.87 21.01
C LYS A 156 0.96 22.25 20.36
N MET A 157 0.96 22.27 19.03
CA MET A 157 1.24 23.48 18.24
C MET A 157 0.24 24.60 18.58
N SER A 158 0.72 25.85 18.62
CA SER A 158 -0.16 26.99 18.80
C SER A 158 -1.17 27.12 17.66
N LYS A 159 -2.33 27.73 17.89
CA LYS A 159 -3.33 27.93 16.83
C LYS A 159 -2.73 28.69 15.63
N LYS A 160 -1.91 29.72 15.90
CA LYS A 160 -1.30 30.57 14.87
C LYS A 160 -0.32 29.78 14.01
N ASP A 161 0.54 28.99 14.63
CA ASP A 161 1.54 28.19 13.90
C ASP A 161 0.85 27.04 13.11
N ALA A 162 -0.14 26.39 13.72
CA ALA A 162 -0.94 25.37 13.04
C ALA A 162 -1.71 25.94 11.83
N GLU A 163 -2.25 27.16 11.93
CA GLU A 163 -2.94 27.83 10.83
C GLU A 163 -1.97 28.14 9.68
N LYS A 164 -0.77 28.67 10.00
CA LYS A 164 0.28 28.91 9.00
C LYS A 164 0.65 27.60 8.29
N ARG A 165 0.93 26.54 9.05
CA ARG A 165 1.29 25.23 8.49
C ARG A 165 0.16 24.62 7.66
N ALA A 166 -1.10 24.77 8.09
CA ALA A 166 -2.26 24.30 7.34
C ALA A 166 -2.39 24.99 5.98
N LEU A 167 -2.11 26.29 5.89
CA LEU A 167 -2.08 27.02 4.62
C LEU A 167 -0.99 26.48 3.69
N GLU A 168 0.23 26.29 4.19
CA GLU A 168 1.33 25.69 3.42
C GLU A 168 0.98 24.31 2.88
N LEU A 169 0.32 23.47 3.69
CA LEU A 169 -0.12 22.13 3.28
C LEU A 169 -1.22 22.15 2.21
N LEU A 170 -2.20 23.05 2.35
CA LEU A 170 -3.25 23.22 1.36
C LEU A 170 -2.69 23.72 0.01
N GLU A 171 -1.71 24.63 0.03
CA GLU A 171 -0.99 25.07 -1.15
C GLU A 171 -0.16 23.93 -1.77
N LEU A 172 0.54 23.14 -0.94
CA LEU A 172 1.32 21.97 -1.38
C LEU A 172 0.46 20.96 -2.15
N VAL A 173 -0.77 20.71 -1.69
CA VAL A 173 -1.69 19.80 -2.40
C VAL A 173 -2.48 20.49 -3.52
N GLY A 174 -2.14 21.73 -3.87
CA GLY A 174 -2.72 22.47 -4.99
C GLY A 174 -4.16 22.96 -4.75
N ILE A 175 -4.51 23.30 -3.51
CA ILE A 175 -5.78 23.98 -3.21
C ILE A 175 -5.63 25.49 -3.44
N THR A 176 -6.32 26.01 -4.42
CA THR A 176 -6.39 27.44 -4.71
C THR A 176 -7.19 28.19 -3.66
N ASP A 177 -6.83 29.44 -3.38
CA ASP A 177 -7.49 30.28 -2.35
C ASP A 177 -7.51 29.62 -0.96
N ALA A 178 -6.40 29.00 -0.54
CA ALA A 178 -6.29 28.25 0.71
C ALA A 178 -6.87 29.01 1.94
N PRO A 179 -6.65 30.32 2.15
CA PRO A 179 -7.24 31.07 3.27
C PRO A 179 -8.77 31.08 3.26
N LYS A 180 -9.40 31.12 2.08
CA LYS A 180 -10.85 31.03 1.94
C LYS A 180 -11.33 29.61 2.18
N ARG A 181 -10.62 28.62 1.62
CA ARG A 181 -10.98 27.18 1.71
C ARG A 181 -10.88 26.64 3.14
N MET A 182 -9.98 27.14 3.96
CA MET A 182 -9.92 26.79 5.39
C MET A 182 -11.22 27.04 6.14
N LYS A 183 -12.03 28.02 5.72
CA LYS A 183 -13.31 28.37 6.33
C LYS A 183 -14.47 27.56 5.78
N ASN A 184 -14.29 26.83 4.69
CA ASN A 184 -15.32 26.01 4.06
C ASN A 184 -15.55 24.72 4.85
N TYR A 185 -16.73 24.14 4.67
CA TYR A 185 -17.09 22.80 5.09
C TYR A 185 -16.91 21.78 3.95
N PRO A 186 -16.77 20.49 4.24
CA PRO A 186 -16.56 19.47 3.21
C PRO A 186 -17.58 19.49 2.07
N HIS A 187 -18.87 19.69 2.37
CA HIS A 187 -19.95 19.71 1.36
C HIS A 187 -19.84 20.85 0.36
N GLN A 188 -19.06 21.89 0.65
CA GLN A 188 -18.84 23.05 -0.21
C GLN A 188 -17.70 22.85 -1.24
N LEU A 189 -17.10 21.66 -1.28
CA LEU A 189 -15.93 21.33 -2.08
C LEU A 189 -16.20 20.18 -3.05
N SER A 190 -15.52 20.17 -4.20
CA SER A 190 -15.58 19.06 -5.15
C SER A 190 -14.90 17.81 -4.60
N GLY A 191 -15.21 16.62 -5.16
CA GLY A 191 -14.58 15.35 -4.76
C GLY A 191 -13.06 15.39 -4.81
N GLY A 192 -12.48 15.90 -5.89
CA GLY A 192 -11.03 16.04 -6.03
C GLY A 192 -10.41 17.03 -5.03
N MET A 193 -11.12 18.11 -4.64
CA MET A 193 -10.65 19.01 -3.59
C MET A 193 -10.68 18.32 -2.22
N ARG A 194 -11.73 17.56 -1.92
CA ARG A 194 -11.82 16.80 -0.66
C ARG A 194 -10.68 15.80 -0.57
N GLN A 195 -10.39 15.07 -1.64
CA GLN A 195 -9.27 14.10 -1.67
C GLN A 195 -7.93 14.78 -1.40
N ARG A 196 -7.65 15.93 -2.04
CA ARG A 196 -6.44 16.73 -1.77
C ARG A 196 -6.35 17.18 -0.32
N ILE A 197 -7.46 17.54 0.28
CA ILE A 197 -7.51 17.93 1.70
C ILE A 197 -7.26 16.74 2.62
N VAL A 198 -7.82 15.55 2.33
CA VAL A 198 -7.51 14.32 3.09
C VAL A 198 -6.01 14.00 3.02
N ILE A 199 -5.39 14.18 1.84
CA ILE A 199 -3.93 14.05 1.69
C ILE A 199 -3.20 15.09 2.54
N ALA A 200 -3.63 16.36 2.54
CA ALA A 200 -3.05 17.41 3.37
C ALA A 200 -3.15 17.09 4.88
N ILE A 201 -4.28 16.53 5.33
CA ILE A 201 -4.46 16.05 6.71
C ILE A 201 -3.48 14.93 7.02
N ALA A 202 -3.36 13.93 6.14
CA ALA A 202 -2.44 12.82 6.32
C ALA A 202 -0.97 13.30 6.42
N LEU A 203 -0.61 14.34 5.67
CA LEU A 203 0.74 14.92 5.66
C LEU A 203 1.00 15.94 6.77
N SER A 204 0.00 16.28 7.60
CA SER A 204 0.07 17.40 8.53
C SER A 204 1.16 17.28 9.60
N CYS A 205 1.48 16.05 9.98
CA CYS A 205 2.53 15.75 10.96
C CYS A 205 3.84 15.27 10.33
N ASP A 206 4.06 15.49 9.02
CA ASP A 206 5.25 15.04 8.29
C ASP A 206 5.56 13.55 8.54
N PRO A 207 4.65 12.62 8.21
CA PRO A 207 4.82 11.20 8.48
C PRO A 207 5.98 10.61 7.68
N GLU A 208 6.56 9.52 8.18
CA GLU A 208 7.62 8.75 7.51
C GLU A 208 7.03 7.71 6.54
N ILE A 209 5.81 7.22 6.84
CA ILE A 209 5.06 6.29 5.98
C ILE A 209 3.67 6.86 5.68
N LEU A 210 3.30 6.87 4.40
CA LEU A 210 1.95 7.18 3.94
C LEU A 210 1.30 5.92 3.36
N ILE A 211 0.20 5.49 3.94
CA ILE A 211 -0.63 4.40 3.42
C ILE A 211 -1.75 5.01 2.59
N CYS A 212 -1.86 4.61 1.33
CA CYS A 212 -2.90 5.04 0.39
C CYS A 212 -3.81 3.85 0.10
N ASP A 213 -4.96 3.76 0.77
CA ASP A 213 -5.94 2.68 0.58
C ASP A 213 -6.96 3.10 -0.48
N GLU A 214 -6.75 2.69 -1.72
CA GLU A 214 -7.57 3.02 -2.90
C GLU A 214 -7.90 4.52 -3.02
N PRO A 215 -6.92 5.43 -2.95
CA PRO A 215 -7.15 6.86 -2.76
C PRO A 215 -7.83 7.56 -3.94
N THR A 216 -8.08 6.85 -5.04
CA THR A 216 -8.60 7.44 -6.29
C THR A 216 -9.85 6.75 -6.83
N THR A 217 -10.35 5.69 -6.18
CA THR A 217 -11.47 4.85 -6.67
C THR A 217 -12.77 5.64 -6.89
N ALA A 218 -13.02 6.69 -6.11
CA ALA A 218 -14.23 7.51 -6.20
C ALA A 218 -14.07 8.75 -7.11
N LEU A 219 -12.99 8.83 -7.90
CA LEU A 219 -12.66 10.01 -8.72
C LEU A 219 -12.71 9.68 -10.22
N ASP A 220 -12.97 10.70 -11.03
CA ASP A 220 -12.83 10.58 -12.48
C ASP A 220 -11.35 10.41 -12.89
N VAL A 221 -11.11 9.81 -14.06
CA VAL A 221 -9.77 9.43 -14.56
C VAL A 221 -8.80 10.61 -14.59
N THR A 222 -9.29 11.82 -14.93
CA THR A 222 -8.44 13.01 -15.02
C THR A 222 -7.99 13.48 -13.63
N ILE A 223 -8.89 13.47 -12.66
CA ILE A 223 -8.55 13.83 -11.27
C ILE A 223 -7.69 12.75 -10.65
N GLN A 224 -7.97 11.47 -10.94
CA GLN A 224 -7.13 10.35 -10.51
C GLN A 224 -5.67 10.56 -10.92
N ALA A 225 -5.39 10.84 -12.21
CA ALA A 225 -4.04 11.07 -12.70
C ALA A 225 -3.32 12.20 -11.93
N LYS A 226 -4.01 13.32 -11.69
CA LYS A 226 -3.47 14.47 -10.94
C LYS A 226 -3.18 14.14 -9.46
N ILE A 227 -3.98 13.28 -8.83
CA ILE A 227 -3.73 12.84 -7.45
C ILE A 227 -2.51 11.91 -7.38
N LEU A 228 -2.36 11.01 -8.36
CA LEU A 228 -1.19 10.14 -8.46
C LEU A 228 0.11 10.93 -8.63
N GLU A 229 0.11 11.89 -9.55
CA GLU A 229 1.24 12.81 -9.77
C GLU A 229 1.58 13.58 -8.48
N LEU A 230 0.57 14.12 -7.80
CA LEU A 230 0.74 14.83 -6.54
C LEU A 230 1.40 13.95 -5.48
N ILE A 231 0.94 12.70 -5.28
CA ILE A 231 1.52 11.77 -4.29
C ILE A 231 2.97 11.46 -4.67
N ALA A 232 3.27 11.20 -5.96
CA ALA A 232 4.61 10.92 -6.44
C ALA A 232 5.58 12.11 -6.27
N GLU A 233 5.12 13.34 -6.52
CA GLU A 233 5.90 14.56 -6.28
C GLU A 233 6.22 14.75 -4.80
N ILE A 234 5.23 14.53 -3.92
CA ILE A 234 5.41 14.66 -2.47
C ILE A 234 6.35 13.56 -1.96
N GLN A 235 6.20 12.33 -2.43
CA GLN A 235 7.05 11.20 -2.11
C GLN A 235 8.52 11.50 -2.40
N LYS A 236 8.82 11.98 -3.61
CA LYS A 236 10.18 12.36 -4.01
C LYS A 236 10.72 13.55 -3.21
N LYS A 237 9.91 14.60 -3.03
CA LYS A 237 10.31 15.83 -2.34
C LYS A 237 10.60 15.63 -0.85
N LYS A 238 9.88 14.70 -0.20
CA LYS A 238 9.97 14.44 1.24
C LYS A 238 10.66 13.14 1.61
N ASN A 239 11.17 12.40 0.63
CA ASN A 239 11.69 11.03 0.82
C ASN A 239 10.69 10.14 1.60
N LEU A 240 9.40 10.30 1.29
CA LEU A 240 8.30 9.63 1.97
C LEU A 240 8.21 8.17 1.50
N SER A 241 8.07 7.23 2.43
CA SER A 241 7.82 5.83 2.08
C SER A 241 6.31 5.61 1.91
N VAL A 242 5.89 4.91 0.84
CA VAL A 242 4.46 4.79 0.51
C VAL A 242 4.03 3.33 0.40
N ILE A 243 2.93 2.97 1.04
CA ILE A 243 2.20 1.72 0.77
C ILE A 243 0.95 2.08 -0.04
N TYR A 244 0.88 1.58 -1.27
CA TYR A 244 -0.23 1.87 -2.17
C TYR A 244 -1.10 0.64 -2.35
N ILE A 245 -2.35 0.69 -1.90
CA ILE A 245 -3.34 -0.37 -2.09
C ILE A 245 -4.24 0.00 -3.24
N THR A 246 -4.36 -0.88 -4.23
CA THR A 246 -5.27 -0.71 -5.36
C THR A 246 -5.57 -2.05 -6.04
N HIS A 247 -6.66 -2.11 -6.77
CA HIS A 247 -6.96 -3.18 -7.72
C HIS A 247 -6.61 -2.77 -9.17
N ASP A 248 -6.22 -1.51 -9.40
CA ASP A 248 -5.87 -0.99 -10.72
C ASP A 248 -4.36 -1.11 -10.97
N LEU A 249 -3.98 -2.11 -11.76
CA LEU A 249 -2.58 -2.33 -12.15
C LEU A 249 -2.00 -1.20 -13.03
N GLY A 250 -2.86 -0.46 -13.76
CA GLY A 250 -2.41 0.71 -14.50
C GLY A 250 -1.90 1.84 -13.61
N VAL A 251 -2.48 1.96 -12.41
CA VAL A 251 -1.98 2.85 -11.36
C VAL A 251 -0.64 2.36 -10.83
N VAL A 252 -0.56 1.05 -10.50
CA VAL A 252 0.66 0.42 -9.96
C VAL A 252 1.86 0.65 -10.86
N ALA A 253 1.69 0.45 -12.17
CA ALA A 253 2.75 0.65 -13.16
C ALA A 253 3.37 2.07 -13.15
N LYS A 254 2.61 3.07 -12.66
CA LYS A 254 3.04 4.47 -12.63
C LYS A 254 3.68 4.90 -11.32
N VAL A 255 3.28 4.28 -10.19
CA VAL A 255 3.63 4.79 -8.87
C VAL A 255 4.51 3.86 -8.05
N ALA A 256 4.54 2.55 -8.33
CA ALA A 256 5.20 1.58 -7.47
C ALA A 256 6.64 1.28 -7.94
N ASP A 257 7.52 1.03 -6.98
CA ASP A 257 8.84 0.45 -7.18
C ASP A 257 8.78 -1.08 -7.05
N TYR A 258 7.97 -1.56 -6.08
CA TYR A 258 7.83 -2.96 -5.75
C TYR A 258 6.35 -3.35 -5.60
N VAL A 259 5.99 -4.55 -5.97
CA VAL A 259 4.59 -5.00 -6.01
C VAL A 259 4.43 -6.32 -5.26
N ASN A 260 3.42 -6.36 -4.39
CA ASN A 260 2.95 -7.56 -3.72
C ASN A 260 1.55 -7.91 -4.24
N VAL A 261 1.42 -9.05 -4.91
CA VAL A 261 0.13 -9.56 -5.39
C VAL A 261 -0.49 -10.42 -4.30
N MET A 262 -1.67 -10.01 -3.84
CA MET A 262 -2.34 -10.64 -2.70
C MET A 262 -3.63 -11.35 -3.13
N TYR A 263 -3.77 -12.61 -2.71
CA TYR A 263 -4.96 -13.43 -2.96
C TYR A 263 -5.35 -14.22 -1.71
N ALA A 264 -6.62 -14.20 -1.35
CA ALA A 264 -7.18 -14.99 -0.24
C ALA A 264 -6.35 -14.90 1.07
N GLY A 265 -5.91 -13.70 1.45
CA GLY A 265 -5.16 -13.45 2.68
C GLY A 265 -3.65 -13.74 2.60
N ARG A 266 -3.10 -14.09 1.44
CA ARG A 266 -1.66 -14.38 1.25
C ARG A 266 -1.06 -13.52 0.15
N ILE A 267 0.23 -13.20 0.28
CA ILE A 267 1.03 -12.71 -0.85
C ILE A 267 1.42 -13.95 -1.66
N ILE A 268 1.06 -13.95 -2.95
CA ILE A 268 1.27 -15.08 -3.87
C ILE A 268 2.32 -14.80 -4.93
N GLU A 269 2.61 -13.55 -5.18
CA GLU A 269 3.72 -13.13 -6.05
C GLU A 269 4.23 -11.77 -5.59
N THR A 270 5.55 -11.59 -5.61
CA THR A 270 6.18 -10.35 -5.20
C THR A 270 7.43 -10.08 -6.05
N GLY A 271 7.64 -8.82 -6.41
CA GLY A 271 8.78 -8.42 -7.24
C GLY A 271 8.78 -6.93 -7.56
N THR A 272 9.79 -6.48 -8.27
CA THR A 272 9.78 -5.14 -8.85
C THR A 272 8.61 -4.98 -9.83
N VAL A 273 8.23 -3.74 -10.14
CA VAL A 273 7.22 -3.48 -11.18
C VAL A 273 7.58 -4.22 -12.48
N ASN A 274 8.85 -4.22 -12.86
CA ASN A 274 9.30 -4.91 -14.06
C ASN A 274 9.12 -6.43 -13.98
N ASP A 275 9.39 -7.05 -12.83
CA ASP A 275 9.17 -8.48 -12.62
C ASP A 275 7.70 -8.85 -12.83
N ILE A 276 6.81 -8.10 -12.16
CA ILE A 276 5.36 -8.41 -12.15
C ILE A 276 4.69 -8.10 -13.50
N PHE A 277 5.09 -7.02 -14.19
CA PHE A 277 4.45 -6.63 -15.45
C PHE A 277 5.02 -7.33 -16.68
N TYR A 278 6.31 -7.69 -16.65
CA TYR A 278 6.98 -8.23 -17.84
C TYR A 278 7.38 -9.70 -17.73
N ASP A 279 7.43 -10.26 -16.53
CA ASP A 279 7.76 -11.67 -16.28
C ASP A 279 6.90 -12.31 -15.18
N PRO A 280 5.56 -12.09 -15.18
CA PRO A 280 4.67 -12.63 -14.14
C PRO A 280 4.72 -14.15 -14.14
N ARG A 281 4.69 -14.78 -12.97
CA ARG A 281 4.84 -16.22 -12.79
C ARG A 281 3.61 -16.92 -12.27
N HIS A 282 2.83 -16.24 -11.44
CA HIS A 282 1.62 -16.82 -10.87
C HIS A 282 0.44 -16.70 -11.84
N PRO A 283 -0.36 -17.77 -12.08
CA PRO A 283 -1.51 -17.72 -12.98
C PRO A 283 -2.59 -16.69 -12.59
N TYR A 284 -2.72 -16.36 -11.31
CA TYR A 284 -3.60 -15.27 -10.86
C TYR A 284 -3.10 -13.91 -11.36
N THR A 285 -1.80 -13.64 -11.28
CA THR A 285 -1.18 -12.41 -11.81
C THR A 285 -1.37 -12.33 -13.33
N TRP A 286 -1.28 -13.46 -14.05
CA TRP A 286 -1.62 -13.50 -15.48
C TRP A 286 -3.06 -13.07 -15.72
N GLY A 287 -4.00 -13.56 -14.90
CA GLY A 287 -5.41 -13.18 -14.96
C GLY A 287 -5.62 -11.69 -14.72
N LEU A 288 -4.99 -11.13 -13.70
CA LEU A 288 -5.08 -9.70 -13.38
C LEU A 288 -4.53 -8.83 -14.53
N LEU A 289 -3.37 -9.17 -15.07
CA LEU A 289 -2.79 -8.46 -16.20
C LEU A 289 -3.61 -8.59 -17.49
N ALA A 290 -4.18 -9.78 -17.75
CA ALA A 290 -5.01 -10.01 -18.91
C ALA A 290 -6.37 -9.29 -18.85
N SER A 291 -6.86 -9.00 -17.63
CA SER A 291 -8.11 -8.24 -17.42
C SER A 291 -7.96 -6.72 -17.58
N MET A 292 -6.72 -6.21 -17.68
CA MET A 292 -6.50 -4.77 -17.94
C MET A 292 -6.96 -4.40 -19.35
N PRO A 293 -7.65 -3.25 -19.54
CA PRO A 293 -7.96 -2.74 -20.86
C PRO A 293 -6.69 -2.56 -21.71
N ASP A 294 -6.74 -2.98 -22.98
CA ASP A 294 -5.67 -2.78 -23.94
C ASP A 294 -6.21 -2.06 -25.17
N ILE A 295 -5.44 -1.09 -25.68
CA ILE A 295 -5.84 -0.28 -26.85
C ILE A 295 -6.04 -1.19 -28.09
N ASP A 296 -5.27 -2.26 -28.22
CA ASP A 296 -5.35 -3.18 -29.36
C ASP A 296 -6.43 -4.26 -29.18
N SER A 297 -7.04 -4.38 -28.02
CA SER A 297 -8.14 -5.31 -27.76
C SER A 297 -9.53 -4.71 -27.99
N LEU A 298 -9.63 -3.56 -28.66
CA LEU A 298 -10.88 -2.92 -29.05
C LEU A 298 -11.72 -3.90 -29.91
N GLY A 299 -12.74 -4.52 -29.30
CA GLY A 299 -13.64 -5.49 -29.94
C GLY A 299 -13.51 -6.92 -29.45
N ASN A 300 -12.52 -7.27 -28.65
CA ASN A 300 -12.40 -8.58 -27.98
C ASN A 300 -13.02 -8.54 -26.57
N GLU A 301 -13.63 -9.65 -26.16
CA GLU A 301 -14.06 -9.79 -24.75
C GLU A 301 -12.86 -9.71 -23.81
N LEU A 302 -12.97 -8.86 -22.78
CA LEU A 302 -11.93 -8.79 -21.74
C LEU A 302 -11.84 -10.13 -21.02
N TYR A 303 -10.60 -10.59 -20.82
CA TYR A 303 -10.36 -11.79 -20.03
C TYR A 303 -10.83 -11.57 -18.59
N THR A 304 -11.65 -12.49 -18.09
CA THR A 304 -12.09 -12.50 -16.70
C THR A 304 -11.54 -13.74 -16.00
N ILE A 305 -11.07 -13.57 -14.76
CA ILE A 305 -10.64 -14.71 -13.93
C ILE A 305 -11.91 -15.48 -13.55
N PRO A 306 -12.02 -16.78 -13.91
CA PRO A 306 -13.24 -17.56 -13.70
C PRO A 306 -13.50 -17.79 -12.20
N GLY A 307 -14.76 -18.00 -11.83
CA GLY A 307 -15.20 -18.36 -10.48
C GLY A 307 -15.09 -17.21 -9.48
N THR A 308 -15.23 -17.52 -8.21
CA THR A 308 -15.20 -16.58 -7.08
C THR A 308 -14.05 -16.91 -6.13
N PRO A 309 -13.47 -15.92 -5.44
CA PRO A 309 -12.50 -16.16 -4.36
C PRO A 309 -13.06 -17.11 -3.29
N PRO A 310 -12.21 -17.91 -2.64
CA PRO A 310 -12.64 -18.82 -1.59
C PRO A 310 -13.22 -18.08 -0.39
N ASN A 311 -14.16 -18.72 0.30
CA ASN A 311 -14.70 -18.20 1.56
C ASN A 311 -13.69 -18.47 2.69
N LEU A 312 -13.15 -17.38 3.27
CA LEU A 312 -12.13 -17.43 4.32
C LEU A 312 -12.67 -17.83 5.71
N LEU A 313 -13.95 -18.18 5.83
CA LEU A 313 -14.52 -18.84 7.01
C LEU A 313 -14.03 -20.28 7.14
N TYR A 314 -13.71 -20.92 6.03
CA TYR A 314 -13.29 -22.32 5.99
C TYR A 314 -11.78 -22.42 5.83
N ASP A 315 -11.22 -23.51 6.36
CA ASP A 315 -9.82 -23.84 6.10
C ASP A 315 -9.62 -24.17 4.62
N ILE A 316 -8.56 -23.64 4.06
CA ILE A 316 -8.20 -23.87 2.67
C ILE A 316 -7.06 -24.89 2.66
N GLU A 317 -7.34 -26.07 2.15
CA GLU A 317 -6.33 -27.06 1.83
C GLU A 317 -5.67 -26.68 0.49
N GLY A 318 -4.35 -26.86 0.40
CA GLY A 318 -3.61 -26.57 -0.81
C GLY A 318 -3.53 -25.10 -1.19
N ASP A 319 -3.46 -24.86 -2.51
CA ASP A 319 -3.45 -23.52 -3.08
C ASP A 319 -4.86 -22.92 -3.14
N ALA A 320 -5.04 -21.76 -2.52
CA ALA A 320 -6.32 -21.05 -2.54
C ALA A 320 -6.81 -20.71 -3.96
N PHE A 321 -5.89 -20.59 -4.92
CA PHE A 321 -6.23 -20.27 -6.31
C PHE A 321 -6.50 -21.53 -7.16
N ALA A 322 -6.17 -22.74 -6.69
CA ALA A 322 -6.33 -23.98 -7.46
C ALA A 322 -7.70 -24.14 -8.14
N PRO A 323 -8.84 -23.87 -7.47
CA PRO A 323 -10.18 -24.02 -8.09
C PRO A 323 -10.44 -23.08 -9.28
N ARG A 324 -9.69 -21.98 -9.37
CA ARG A 324 -9.78 -20.97 -10.45
C ARG A 324 -8.63 -21.06 -11.44
N ASN A 325 -7.63 -21.91 -11.15
CA ASN A 325 -6.40 -22.04 -11.91
C ASN A 325 -6.53 -23.16 -12.94
N ARG A 326 -6.73 -22.82 -14.22
CA ARG A 326 -6.79 -23.83 -15.31
C ARG A 326 -5.47 -24.58 -15.52
N PHE A 327 -4.38 -24.15 -14.88
CA PHE A 327 -3.07 -24.79 -14.92
C PHE A 327 -2.74 -25.49 -13.59
N ALA A 328 -3.73 -25.66 -12.71
CA ALA A 328 -3.55 -26.31 -11.41
C ALA A 328 -3.00 -27.73 -11.59
N LEU A 329 -2.05 -28.09 -10.76
CA LEU A 329 -1.50 -29.42 -10.66
C LEU A 329 -2.21 -30.19 -9.52
N LYS A 330 -2.20 -31.51 -9.53
CA LYS A 330 -2.78 -32.31 -8.44
C LYS A 330 -2.24 -31.99 -7.05
N ILE A 331 -1.02 -31.44 -6.97
CA ILE A 331 -0.41 -31.03 -5.70
C ILE A 331 -1.06 -29.75 -5.17
N ASP A 332 -1.50 -28.85 -6.05
CA ASP A 332 -2.17 -27.59 -5.66
C ASP A 332 -3.44 -27.85 -4.81
N GLU A 333 -4.10 -29.00 -5.02
CA GLU A 333 -5.30 -29.38 -4.26
C GLU A 333 -4.99 -29.76 -2.81
N LYS A 334 -3.73 -30.14 -2.49
CA LYS A 334 -3.34 -30.75 -1.20
C LYS A 334 -2.35 -29.92 -0.41
N VAL A 335 -1.45 -29.23 -1.09
CA VAL A 335 -0.32 -28.54 -0.47
C VAL A 335 -0.19 -27.13 -1.05
N ALA A 336 -0.28 -26.12 -0.18
CA ALA A 336 -0.06 -24.74 -0.58
C ALA A 336 1.39 -24.58 -1.09
N PRO A 337 1.59 -23.92 -2.25
CA PRO A 337 2.93 -23.69 -2.77
C PRO A 337 3.72 -22.75 -1.84
N PRO A 338 5.00 -23.03 -1.60
CA PRO A 338 5.89 -22.07 -0.96
C PRO A 338 6.24 -20.95 -1.92
N MET A 339 6.81 -19.85 -1.40
CA MET A 339 7.38 -18.79 -2.23
C MET A 339 8.67 -19.30 -2.90
N PHE A 340 8.61 -19.59 -4.20
CA PHE A 340 9.78 -19.95 -5.00
C PHE A 340 10.53 -18.70 -5.44
N LYS A 341 11.85 -18.71 -5.28
CA LYS A 341 12.73 -17.66 -5.81
C LYS A 341 12.84 -17.79 -7.33
N ILE A 342 12.42 -16.75 -8.06
CA ILE A 342 12.53 -16.64 -9.53
C ILE A 342 13.78 -15.88 -9.91
N SER A 343 14.01 -14.73 -9.26
CA SER A 343 15.21 -13.90 -9.38
C SER A 343 15.59 -13.34 -7.99
N ASP A 344 16.56 -12.43 -7.93
CA ASP A 344 16.94 -11.80 -6.65
C ASP A 344 15.87 -10.86 -6.11
N THR A 345 14.96 -10.39 -6.94
CA THR A 345 13.86 -9.48 -6.58
C THR A 345 12.49 -10.12 -6.75
N HIS A 346 12.37 -11.28 -7.40
CA HIS A 346 11.10 -11.87 -7.81
C HIS A 346 10.86 -13.22 -7.14
N TYR A 347 9.70 -13.37 -6.50
CA TYR A 347 9.26 -14.61 -5.86
C TYR A 347 7.80 -14.88 -6.19
N ALA A 348 7.43 -16.17 -6.33
CA ALA A 348 6.06 -16.58 -6.67
C ALA A 348 5.67 -17.87 -5.93
N ALA A 349 4.48 -17.88 -5.33
CA ALA A 349 3.89 -19.03 -4.66
C ALA A 349 3.08 -19.88 -5.64
N THR A 350 3.75 -20.58 -6.52
CA THR A 350 3.11 -21.48 -7.49
C THR A 350 3.95 -22.74 -7.73
N TRP A 351 3.33 -23.91 -7.69
CA TRP A 351 4.02 -25.15 -8.02
C TRP A 351 4.52 -25.21 -9.46
N LEU A 352 4.04 -24.34 -10.36
CA LEU A 352 4.56 -24.22 -11.73
C LEU A 352 6.01 -23.70 -11.76
N ALA A 353 6.49 -23.07 -10.67
CA ALA A 353 7.88 -22.63 -10.52
C ALA A 353 8.82 -23.73 -9.99
N ALA A 354 8.30 -24.89 -9.60
CA ALA A 354 9.11 -26.00 -9.09
C ALA A 354 9.96 -26.63 -10.20
N LEU A 355 11.18 -27.10 -9.86
CA LEU A 355 12.15 -27.67 -10.81
C LEU A 355 11.61 -28.80 -11.70
N LYS A 356 10.66 -29.59 -11.18
CA LYS A 356 10.03 -30.73 -11.89
C LYS A 356 8.64 -30.41 -12.43
N ALA A 357 8.21 -29.14 -12.38
CA ALA A 357 6.91 -28.73 -12.89
C ALA A 357 6.83 -28.89 -14.43
N PRO A 358 5.64 -29.17 -14.97
CA PRO A 358 5.45 -29.10 -16.41
C PRO A 358 5.67 -27.67 -16.91
N LYS A 359 6.30 -27.52 -18.05
CA LYS A 359 6.52 -26.22 -18.69
C LYS A 359 5.18 -25.67 -19.19
N VAL A 360 4.53 -24.85 -18.40
CA VAL A 360 3.33 -24.11 -18.77
C VAL A 360 3.72 -22.75 -19.32
N LYS A 361 3.16 -22.40 -20.47
CA LYS A 361 3.36 -21.07 -21.06
C LYS A 361 2.20 -20.15 -20.63
N MET A 362 2.53 -18.92 -20.36
CA MET A 362 1.58 -17.82 -20.22
C MET A 362 0.63 -17.79 -21.44
N PRO A 363 -0.64 -17.39 -21.28
CA PRO A 363 -1.54 -17.20 -22.43
C PRO A 363 -0.93 -16.35 -23.52
N GLU A 364 -1.11 -16.75 -24.79
CA GLU A 364 -0.40 -16.15 -25.93
C GLU A 364 -0.67 -14.65 -26.08
N ASP A 365 -1.92 -14.22 -25.85
CA ASP A 365 -2.29 -12.80 -25.92
C ASP A 365 -1.59 -11.98 -24.83
N LEU A 366 -1.50 -12.51 -23.62
CA LEU A 366 -0.76 -11.87 -22.54
C LEU A 366 0.73 -11.84 -22.83
N HIS A 367 1.28 -12.94 -23.40
CA HIS A 367 2.68 -12.97 -23.80
C HIS A 367 3.00 -11.91 -24.85
N LYS A 368 2.19 -11.77 -25.89
CA LYS A 368 2.34 -10.72 -26.91
C LYS A 368 2.30 -9.32 -26.29
N ARG A 369 1.35 -9.11 -25.36
CA ARG A 369 1.20 -7.85 -24.65
C ARG A 369 2.42 -7.53 -23.78
N THR A 370 2.91 -8.47 -22.98
CA THR A 370 4.11 -8.26 -22.15
C THR A 370 5.35 -7.97 -23.00
N GLN A 371 5.52 -8.66 -24.14
CA GLN A 371 6.63 -8.40 -25.07
C GLN A 371 6.54 -6.98 -25.68
N ARG A 372 5.35 -6.54 -26.08
CA ARG A 372 5.14 -5.17 -26.57
C ARG A 372 5.48 -4.13 -25.48
N MET A 373 4.96 -4.31 -24.28
CA MET A 373 5.22 -3.42 -23.15
C MET A 373 6.72 -3.36 -22.81
N LYS A 374 7.44 -4.50 -22.83
CA LYS A 374 8.90 -4.54 -22.69
C LYS A 374 9.60 -3.68 -23.73
N LYS A 375 9.22 -3.84 -25.01
CA LYS A 375 9.82 -3.08 -26.11
C LYS A 375 9.57 -1.58 -25.97
N GLU A 376 8.37 -1.17 -25.60
CA GLU A 376 7.99 0.23 -25.35
C GLU A 376 8.76 0.84 -24.18
N ALA A 377 9.02 0.03 -23.15
CA ALA A 377 9.83 0.42 -21.98
C ALA A 377 11.34 0.41 -22.25
N GLY A 378 11.79 0.03 -23.46
CA GLY A 378 13.22 -0.08 -23.81
C GLY A 378 13.96 -1.20 -23.08
N LEU A 379 13.25 -2.15 -22.50
CA LEU A 379 13.80 -3.33 -21.83
C LEU A 379 14.08 -4.44 -22.84
N LYS A 380 15.24 -5.10 -22.67
CA LYS A 380 15.65 -6.22 -23.55
C LYS A 380 15.05 -7.56 -23.12
#